data_3e17ce4d346a538dcbc4274e57f2c3dd
#
_entry.id   3e17ce4d346a538dcbc4274e57f2c3dd
#
_cell.length_a   1.000
_cell.length_b   1.000
_cell.length_c   1.000
_cell.angle_alpha   90.00
_cell.angle_beta   90.00
_cell.angle_gamma   90.00
#
_symmetry.space_group_name_H-M   'P 1'
#
loop_
_entity.id
_entity.type
_entity.pdbx_description
1 polymer ?
#
loop_
_entity_poly.entity_id
_entity_poly.type
_entity_poly.pdbx_seq_one_letter_code
_entity_poly.pdbx_strand_id
1 'polypeptide(L)'
;MADVDILKFVTDNKYVVAVAFVSGAMLVWPALRRGVAGATISTLQATLLINQQNALVLDVREAAEYEKGHMLNARNIPLGELEARAGEIDKHKAKPVIVVCDNGNRSGRAATVLRKLGFEQVFRLGGGIGAWRQAGLPLEK
;
A
#
# COMPACT_ATOMS: atom_id res chain seq x y z
N MET A 1 4.46 32.92 -37.52
CA MET A 1 4.88 31.83 -36.61
C MET A 1 5.36 30.68 -37.46
N ALA A 2 6.54 30.18 -37.21
CA ALA A 2 6.99 28.97 -37.88
C ALA A 2 6.23 27.78 -37.31
N ASP A 3 5.45 27.09 -38.13
CA ASP A 3 4.84 25.82 -37.74
C ASP A 3 5.96 24.81 -37.50
N VAL A 4 6.21 24.52 -36.24
CA VAL A 4 7.14 23.47 -35.88
C VAL A 4 6.48 22.13 -36.24
N ASP A 5 6.97 21.51 -37.33
CA ASP A 5 6.52 20.18 -37.69
C ASP A 5 7.04 19.17 -36.66
N ILE A 6 6.19 18.90 -35.67
CA ILE A 6 6.49 17.99 -34.53
C ILE A 6 6.91 16.62 -35.05
N LEU A 7 6.28 16.14 -36.12
CA LEU A 7 6.60 14.82 -36.70
C LEU A 7 8.01 14.81 -37.26
N LYS A 8 8.38 15.86 -37.97
CA LYS A 8 9.73 16.00 -38.52
C LYS A 8 10.77 16.13 -37.40
N PHE A 9 10.49 16.95 -36.38
CA PHE A 9 11.37 17.08 -35.23
C PHE A 9 11.62 15.75 -34.52
N VAL A 10 10.55 14.96 -34.29
CA VAL A 10 10.63 13.65 -33.65
C VAL A 10 11.43 12.65 -34.49
N THR A 11 11.23 12.62 -35.82
CA THR A 11 11.94 11.71 -36.70
C THR A 11 13.41 12.06 -36.86
N ASP A 12 13.74 13.34 -36.92
CA ASP A 12 15.11 13.80 -37.02
C ASP A 12 15.90 13.62 -35.73
N ASN A 13 15.21 13.65 -34.58
CA ASN A 13 15.81 13.53 -33.25
C ASN A 13 15.41 12.26 -32.52
N LYS A 14 15.11 11.18 -33.22
CA LYS A 14 14.55 9.94 -32.67
C LYS A 14 15.31 9.36 -31.47
N TYR A 15 16.63 9.44 -31.45
CA TYR A 15 17.43 8.96 -30.33
C TYR A 15 17.30 9.82 -29.08
N VAL A 16 17.27 11.14 -29.25
CA VAL A 16 17.08 12.09 -28.15
C VAL A 16 15.68 11.94 -27.54
N VAL A 17 14.68 11.81 -28.41
CA VAL A 17 13.28 11.57 -27.99
C VAL A 17 13.14 10.24 -27.26
N ALA A 18 13.78 9.17 -27.74
CA ALA A 18 13.78 7.86 -27.08
C ALA A 18 14.44 7.92 -25.69
N VAL A 19 15.59 8.58 -25.56
CA VAL A 19 16.27 8.77 -24.28
C VAL A 19 15.42 9.58 -23.31
N ALA A 20 14.80 10.67 -23.77
CA ALA A 20 13.90 11.49 -22.95
C ALA A 20 12.69 10.69 -22.46
N PHE A 21 12.10 9.85 -23.32
CA PHE A 21 10.96 9.01 -22.98
C PHE A 21 11.32 7.94 -21.95
N VAL A 22 12.45 7.24 -22.14
CA VAL A 22 12.95 6.24 -21.20
C VAL A 22 13.28 6.86 -19.85
N SER A 23 13.95 8.02 -19.85
CA SER A 23 14.28 8.75 -18.62
C SER A 23 13.03 9.21 -17.88
N GLY A 24 12.05 9.74 -18.58
CA GLY A 24 10.75 10.11 -18.01
C GLY A 24 10.00 8.93 -17.43
N ALA A 25 9.96 7.81 -18.16
CA ALA A 25 9.34 6.57 -17.69
C ALA A 25 10.04 6.04 -16.42
N MET A 26 11.37 6.10 -16.36
CA MET A 26 12.14 5.68 -15.17
C MET A 26 11.82 6.52 -13.92
N LEU A 27 11.56 7.82 -14.10
CA LEU A 27 11.21 8.71 -12.99
C LEU A 27 9.77 8.51 -12.50
N VAL A 28 8.84 8.29 -13.43
CA VAL A 28 7.40 8.15 -13.12
C VAL A 28 7.05 6.75 -12.64
N TRP A 29 7.76 5.72 -13.12
CA TRP A 29 7.50 4.32 -12.80
C TRP A 29 7.45 3.99 -11.30
N PRO A 30 8.42 4.46 -10.45
CA PRO A 30 8.33 4.22 -9.01
C PRO A 30 7.13 4.90 -8.34
N ALA A 31 6.74 6.07 -8.83
CA ALA A 31 5.58 6.78 -8.30
C ALA A 31 4.27 6.05 -8.61
N LEU A 32 4.12 5.52 -9.82
CA LEU A 32 2.98 4.70 -10.21
C LEU A 32 2.91 3.40 -9.40
N ARG A 33 4.05 2.74 -9.19
CA ARG A 33 4.10 1.51 -8.38
C ARG A 33 3.75 1.76 -6.91
N ARG A 34 4.20 2.87 -6.33
CA ARG A 34 3.85 3.25 -4.94
C ARG A 34 2.35 3.46 -4.79
N GLY A 35 1.71 4.08 -5.78
CA GLY A 35 0.26 4.24 -5.79
C GLY A 35 -0.49 2.92 -5.81
N VAL A 36 0.03 1.89 -6.48
CA VAL A 36 -0.59 0.56 -6.58
C VAL A 36 -0.39 -0.26 -5.30
N ALA A 37 0.78 -0.15 -4.69
CA ALA A 37 1.13 -0.94 -3.50
C ALA A 37 0.63 -0.34 -2.17
N GLY A 38 -0.05 0.80 -2.20
CA GLY A 38 -0.45 1.53 -1.02
C GLY A 38 0.70 2.34 -0.39
N ALA A 39 0.37 3.46 0.22
CA ALA A 39 1.34 4.30 0.90
C ALA A 39 1.80 3.67 2.21
N THR A 40 3.10 3.74 2.49
CA THR A 40 3.65 3.34 3.78
C THR A 40 3.48 4.49 4.78
N ILE A 41 2.96 4.18 5.96
CA ILE A 41 2.73 5.15 7.03
C ILE A 41 3.50 4.76 8.30
N SER A 42 3.81 5.76 9.11
CA SER A 42 4.44 5.56 10.43
C SER A 42 3.43 5.06 11.47
N THR A 43 3.93 4.59 12.61
CA THR A 43 3.10 4.22 13.76
C THR A 43 2.24 5.38 14.27
N LEU A 44 2.78 6.60 14.24
CA LEU A 44 2.02 7.81 14.61
C LEU A 44 0.87 8.08 13.64
N GLN A 45 1.14 8.04 12.34
CA GLN A 45 0.11 8.22 11.32
C GLN A 45 -0.98 7.14 11.40
N ALA A 46 -0.58 5.89 11.63
CA ALA A 46 -1.52 4.79 11.84
C ALA A 46 -2.42 5.04 13.06
N THR A 47 -1.85 5.48 14.19
CA THR A 47 -2.61 5.81 15.39
C THR A 47 -3.63 6.92 15.13
N LEU A 48 -3.23 7.97 14.38
CA LEU A 48 -4.15 9.06 14.02
C LEU A 48 -5.29 8.57 13.12
N LEU A 49 -5.02 7.73 12.12
CA LEU A 49 -6.05 7.17 11.26
C LEU A 49 -7.04 6.27 12.04
N ILE A 50 -6.53 5.46 12.95
CA ILE A 50 -7.37 4.61 13.82
C ILE A 50 -8.30 5.47 14.69
N ASN A 51 -7.74 6.47 15.35
CA ASN A 51 -8.48 7.29 16.33
C ASN A 51 -9.42 8.30 15.68
N GLN A 52 -9.03 8.92 14.57
CA GLN A 52 -9.78 10.02 13.95
C GLN A 52 -10.70 9.55 12.83
N GLN A 53 -10.33 8.51 12.11
CA GLN A 53 -11.06 8.05 10.93
C GLN A 53 -11.60 6.61 11.07
N ASN A 54 -11.45 6.03 12.24
CA ASN A 54 -11.89 4.66 12.51
C ASN A 54 -11.34 3.65 11.49
N ALA A 55 -10.05 3.76 11.17
CA ALA A 55 -9.38 2.89 10.21
C ALA A 55 -9.43 1.42 10.64
N LEU A 56 -9.68 0.54 9.69
CA LEU A 56 -9.57 -0.90 9.92
C LEU A 56 -8.09 -1.29 9.96
N VAL A 57 -7.68 -2.00 11.00
CA VAL A 57 -6.37 -2.67 11.05
C VAL A 57 -6.55 -4.09 10.53
N LEU A 58 -5.89 -4.40 9.42
CA LEU A 58 -5.91 -5.72 8.80
C LEU A 58 -4.55 -6.39 8.94
N ASP A 59 -4.50 -7.42 9.78
CA ASP A 59 -3.31 -8.24 9.98
C ASP A 59 -3.30 -9.39 8.98
N VAL A 60 -2.32 -9.41 8.09
CA VAL A 60 -2.20 -10.41 7.02
C VAL A 60 -1.16 -11.49 7.32
N ARG A 61 -0.72 -11.56 8.58
CA ARG A 61 0.14 -12.66 9.05
C ARG A 61 -0.67 -13.94 9.18
N GLU A 62 0.05 -15.04 9.34
CA GLU A 62 -0.59 -16.32 9.66
C GLU A 62 -1.30 -16.26 11.02
N ALA A 63 -2.36 -17.08 11.19
CA ALA A 63 -3.14 -17.11 12.42
C ALA A 63 -2.29 -17.36 13.67
N ALA A 64 -1.28 -18.24 13.58
CA ALA A 64 -0.37 -18.53 14.68
C ALA A 64 0.49 -17.31 15.10
N GLU A 65 0.87 -16.47 14.16
CA GLU A 65 1.59 -15.21 14.43
C GLU A 65 0.66 -14.19 15.10
N TYR A 66 -0.55 -14.07 14.59
CA TYR A 66 -1.59 -13.18 15.13
C TYR A 66 -1.94 -13.51 16.58
N GLU A 67 -2.10 -14.77 16.91
CA GLU A 67 -2.43 -15.26 18.26
C GLU A 67 -1.33 -14.95 19.30
N LYS A 68 -0.09 -14.82 18.87
CA LYS A 68 1.03 -14.46 19.75
C LYS A 68 1.03 -12.99 20.18
N GLY A 69 0.29 -12.17 19.51
CA GLY A 69 0.13 -10.75 19.79
C GLY A 69 -0.15 -9.95 18.52
N HIS A 70 -1.15 -9.09 18.59
CA HIS A 70 -1.61 -8.26 17.46
C HIS A 70 -2.06 -6.89 17.96
N MET A 71 -2.21 -5.96 17.02
CA MET A 71 -2.71 -4.61 17.33
C MET A 71 -4.16 -4.70 17.83
N LEU A 72 -4.53 -3.77 18.69
CA LEU A 72 -5.90 -3.70 19.24
C LEU A 72 -6.94 -3.63 18.12
N ASN A 73 -7.98 -4.44 18.22
CA ASN A 73 -9.08 -4.53 17.27
C ASN A 73 -8.65 -4.91 15.85
N ALA A 74 -7.45 -5.43 15.66
CA ALA A 74 -7.00 -5.91 14.36
C ALA A 74 -7.81 -7.13 13.91
N ARG A 75 -8.15 -7.16 12.63
CA ARG A 75 -8.76 -8.32 12.01
C ARG A 75 -7.69 -9.15 11.29
N ASN A 76 -7.70 -10.45 11.52
CA ASN A 76 -6.75 -11.34 10.87
C ASN A 76 -7.36 -12.01 9.64
N ILE A 77 -6.76 -11.76 8.50
CA ILE A 77 -6.99 -12.52 7.27
C ILE A 77 -5.62 -12.78 6.67
N PRO A 78 -5.08 -13.99 6.75
CA PRO A 78 -3.79 -14.32 6.16
C PRO A 78 -3.70 -13.96 4.67
N LEU A 79 -2.55 -13.52 4.23
CA LEU A 79 -2.35 -13.07 2.84
C LEU A 79 -2.82 -14.10 1.80
N GLY A 80 -2.58 -15.40 2.04
CA GLY A 80 -2.99 -16.47 1.14
C GLY A 80 -4.51 -16.67 1.03
N GLU A 81 -5.27 -16.16 2.00
CA GLU A 81 -6.74 -16.25 2.04
C GLU A 81 -7.44 -14.93 1.71
N LEU A 82 -6.67 -13.86 1.50
CA LEU A 82 -7.21 -12.51 1.41
C LEU A 82 -8.20 -12.34 0.25
N GLU A 83 -7.89 -12.85 -0.93
CA GLU A 83 -8.79 -12.75 -2.09
C GLU A 83 -10.12 -13.46 -1.85
N ALA A 84 -10.08 -14.64 -1.24
CA ALA A 84 -11.28 -15.44 -0.96
C ALA A 84 -12.13 -14.84 0.17
N ARG A 85 -11.48 -14.15 1.13
CA ARG A 85 -12.13 -13.65 2.35
C ARG A 85 -12.32 -12.13 2.39
N ALA A 86 -11.95 -11.41 1.35
CA ALA A 86 -12.08 -9.95 1.30
C ALA A 86 -13.53 -9.47 1.47
N GLY A 87 -14.51 -10.29 1.14
CA GLY A 87 -15.93 -10.00 1.39
C GLY A 87 -16.26 -9.74 2.87
N GLU A 88 -15.50 -10.30 3.81
CA GLU A 88 -15.67 -10.09 5.24
C GLU A 88 -15.41 -8.63 5.66
N ILE A 89 -14.68 -7.88 4.86
CA ILE A 89 -14.32 -6.47 5.11
C ILE A 89 -14.85 -5.49 4.05
N ASP A 90 -15.76 -5.91 3.21
CA ASP A 90 -16.34 -5.08 2.14
C ASP A 90 -16.92 -3.75 2.63
N LYS A 91 -17.49 -3.74 3.83
CA LYS A 91 -18.03 -2.51 4.45
C LYS A 91 -16.97 -1.43 4.70
N HIS A 92 -15.69 -1.78 4.63
CA HIS A 92 -14.57 -0.86 4.85
C HIS A 92 -13.96 -0.33 3.54
N LYS A 93 -14.53 -0.61 2.37
CA LYS A 93 -13.96 -0.20 1.08
C LYS A 93 -13.78 1.32 0.94
N ALA A 94 -14.65 2.11 1.52
CA ALA A 94 -14.58 3.57 1.51
C ALA A 94 -13.82 4.16 2.71
N LYS A 95 -13.39 3.32 3.66
CA LYS A 95 -12.67 3.74 4.88
C LYS A 95 -11.18 3.43 4.75
N PRO A 96 -10.32 4.11 5.54
CA PRO A 96 -8.91 3.75 5.61
C PRO A 96 -8.73 2.31 6.11
N VAL A 97 -7.90 1.54 5.43
CA VAL A 97 -7.46 0.20 5.83
C VAL A 97 -5.96 0.22 6.00
N ILE A 98 -5.48 -0.15 7.17
CA ILE A 98 -4.06 -0.25 7.49
C ILE A 98 -3.66 -1.71 7.48
N VAL A 99 -2.85 -2.10 6.51
CA VAL A 99 -2.37 -3.48 6.38
C VAL A 99 -1.10 -3.65 7.21
N VAL A 100 -1.10 -4.68 8.04
CA VAL A 100 0.00 -4.98 8.96
C VAL A 100 0.53 -6.40 8.70
N CYS A 101 1.84 -6.54 8.63
CA CYS A 101 2.53 -7.82 8.65
C CYS A 101 3.69 -7.78 9.64
N ASP A 102 4.56 -8.77 9.63
CA ASP A 102 5.67 -8.83 10.57
C ASP A 102 6.68 -7.69 10.36
N ASN A 103 7.18 -7.50 9.14
CA ASN A 103 8.23 -6.55 8.78
C ASN A 103 7.88 -5.60 7.62
N GLY A 104 6.68 -5.63 7.08
CA GLY A 104 6.21 -4.79 5.98
C GLY A 104 6.23 -5.44 4.59
N ASN A 105 6.81 -6.61 4.40
CA ASN A 105 6.93 -7.26 3.07
C ASN A 105 5.61 -7.83 2.55
N ARG A 106 4.90 -8.58 3.38
CA ARG A 106 3.59 -9.18 3.03
C ARG A 106 2.50 -8.14 2.84
N SER A 107 2.57 -7.02 3.56
CA SER A 107 1.60 -5.93 3.46
C SER A 107 1.57 -5.26 2.10
N GLY A 108 2.70 -5.22 1.39
CA GLY A 108 2.74 -4.70 0.02
C GLY A 108 1.89 -5.50 -0.96
N ARG A 109 1.96 -6.83 -0.89
CA ARG A 109 1.14 -7.73 -1.71
C ARG A 109 -0.34 -7.63 -1.33
N ALA A 110 -0.63 -7.62 -0.05
CA ALA A 110 -1.99 -7.47 0.46
C ALA A 110 -2.63 -6.14 0.02
N ALA A 111 -1.88 -5.03 0.10
CA ALA A 111 -2.35 -3.73 -0.35
C ALA A 111 -2.67 -3.72 -1.85
N THR A 112 -1.87 -4.38 -2.67
CA THR A 112 -2.13 -4.53 -4.11
C THR A 112 -3.43 -5.30 -4.37
N VAL A 113 -3.65 -6.40 -3.66
CA VAL A 113 -4.89 -7.19 -3.76
C VAL A 113 -6.10 -6.35 -3.37
N LEU A 114 -6.05 -5.66 -2.24
CA LEU A 114 -7.16 -4.84 -1.76
C LEU A 114 -7.51 -3.71 -2.73
N ARG A 115 -6.52 -3.04 -3.31
CA ARG A 115 -6.77 -2.00 -4.31
C ARG A 115 -7.45 -2.53 -5.56
N LYS A 116 -7.05 -3.70 -6.04
CA LYS A 116 -7.72 -4.37 -7.16
C LYS A 116 -9.17 -4.73 -6.85
N LEU A 117 -9.48 -5.01 -5.59
CA LEU A 117 -10.83 -5.33 -5.12
C LEU A 117 -11.70 -4.11 -4.82
N GLY A 118 -11.20 -2.89 -5.05
CA GLY A 118 -11.95 -1.65 -4.92
C GLY A 118 -11.83 -0.93 -3.58
N PHE A 119 -10.86 -1.29 -2.74
CA PHE A 119 -10.56 -0.55 -1.53
C PHE A 119 -9.85 0.77 -1.87
N GLU A 120 -10.42 1.90 -1.48
CA GLU A 120 -9.99 3.22 -1.94
C GLU A 120 -8.78 3.75 -1.18
N GLN A 121 -8.71 3.51 0.13
CA GLN A 121 -7.68 4.03 1.02
C GLN A 121 -6.95 2.89 1.71
N VAL A 122 -5.89 2.40 1.08
CA VAL A 122 -5.06 1.30 1.61
C VAL A 122 -3.70 1.84 1.98
N PHE A 123 -3.32 1.64 3.24
CA PHE A 123 -2.03 2.02 3.80
C PHE A 123 -1.30 0.79 4.30
N ARG A 124 0.02 0.87 4.39
CA ARG A 124 0.88 -0.16 4.96
C ARG A 124 1.59 0.38 6.18
N LEU A 125 1.59 -0.36 7.28
CA LEU A 125 2.36 0.01 8.45
C LEU A 125 3.86 -0.21 8.20
N GLY A 126 4.64 0.85 8.17
CA GLY A 126 6.09 0.79 8.00
C GLY A 126 6.74 0.03 9.14
N GLY A 127 7.59 -0.97 8.80
CA GLY A 127 8.20 -1.86 9.78
C GLY A 127 7.27 -2.89 10.42
N GLY A 128 5.99 -2.89 10.06
CA GLY A 128 5.00 -3.86 10.53
C GLY A 128 4.79 -3.87 12.04
N ILE A 129 4.40 -5.04 12.56
CA ILE A 129 4.15 -5.22 14.00
C ILE A 129 5.41 -5.01 14.84
N GLY A 130 6.58 -5.25 14.28
CA GLY A 130 7.85 -4.98 14.94
C GLY A 130 8.04 -3.51 15.29
N ALA A 131 7.74 -2.59 14.35
CA ALA A 131 7.79 -1.15 14.59
C ALA A 131 6.75 -0.71 15.62
N TRP A 132 5.56 -1.28 15.59
CA TRP A 132 4.51 -1.01 16.57
C TRP A 132 4.94 -1.39 17.99
N ARG A 133 5.55 -2.55 18.12
CA ARG A 133 6.10 -3.05 19.39
C ARG A 133 7.26 -2.19 19.90
N GLN A 134 8.19 -1.81 19.03
CA GLN A 134 9.32 -0.93 19.38
C GLN A 134 8.88 0.46 19.82
N ALA A 135 7.77 0.96 19.30
CA ALA A 135 7.18 2.23 19.72
C ALA A 135 6.46 2.14 21.09
N GLY A 136 6.44 0.97 21.73
CA GLY A 136 5.77 0.77 23.01
C GLY A 136 4.25 0.83 22.94
N LEU A 137 3.67 0.65 21.76
CA LEU A 137 2.22 0.72 21.54
C LEU A 137 1.54 -0.59 21.93
N PRO A 138 0.26 -0.54 22.36
CA PRO A 138 -0.39 -1.71 22.95
C PRO A 138 -0.68 -2.81 21.93
N LEU A 139 -0.51 -4.04 22.39
CA LEU A 139 -0.87 -5.29 21.72
C LEU A 139 -1.84 -6.09 22.58
N GLU A 140 -2.65 -6.90 21.93
CA GLU A 140 -3.52 -7.89 22.58
C GLU A 140 -3.26 -9.30 22.05
N LYS A 141 -3.75 -10.31 22.76
CA LYS A 141 -3.67 -11.72 22.35
C LYS A 141 -5.05 -12.28 22.04
#